data_2e018ef74dfa5ade25c66bf3854e8067
#
_entry.id   2e018ef74dfa5ade25c66bf3854e8067
#
_cell.length_a   1.000
_cell.length_b   1.000
_cell.length_c   1.000
_cell.angle_alpha   90.00
_cell.angle_beta   90.00
_cell.angle_gamma   90.00
#
_symmetry.space_group_name_H-M   'P 1'
#
loop_
_entity.id
_entity.type
_entity.pdbx_description
1 polymer ?
#
loop_
_entity_poly.entity_id
_entity_poly.type
_entity_poly.pdbx_seq_one_letter_code
_entity_poly.pdbx_strand_id
1 'polypeptide(L)'
;MRTTRFLNAADAAALIQDGSTVAISGNGAGMISAEAVFAALEKRFLETGRPCGLTLVHSLGLGDRDALGTNRFAHEGMLRKVVAAHFTWSPRMQQLIREDKIEAYCLPGGVIQQLLREIGAGRPGLFTHSGLGTFVDPRQDGGRSNPRSREELVELMHIDGREVLRYKPFSVDVAIIRATYADTRGNLSPEEEAVDLDIHSIALAAHNSGGLVIAQVRQVVESGSLRSRSVRVPGIMVDVVVEDPGQQQFYGLAYDPAVAGLRRAHLGALAVEIPAKLERRIVARRAALELRAGASLNFGFGIPGGIFGVIAAQGNSGELWMSVEQGTHNGRMLDERLFGAARNTDAIIPSIEQFDYYSGGGIDIAFLGMGEADAAGNVNVSHLGGNLIGPGGFIEIAQNAKKVVFCGTFDAQGARLEWSAGRLAVLQPGKVRKFVSRVERITFAAEYARSSGQEVLYVTERAVFRLAPEGLELIEVAPGIEVERDILPYMDFRPHVVSLRPMPASVFKDSP
;
A
#
# COMPACT_ATOMS: atom_id res chain seq x y z
N MET A 1 25.74 0.02 -29.29
CA MET A 1 24.56 -0.48 -28.58
C MET A 1 25.02 -1.05 -27.26
N ARG A 2 24.38 -0.73 -26.13
CA ARG A 2 24.60 -1.47 -24.88
C ARG A 2 24.15 -2.92 -25.14
N THR A 3 24.97 -3.90 -24.82
CA THR A 3 24.64 -5.32 -24.92
C THR A 3 24.29 -5.82 -23.53
N THR A 4 23.12 -6.42 -23.37
CA THR A 4 22.71 -7.04 -22.10
C THR A 4 23.67 -8.15 -21.73
N ARG A 5 24.19 -8.11 -20.49
CA ARG A 5 25.08 -9.12 -19.90
C ARG A 5 24.26 -10.11 -19.08
N PHE A 6 24.61 -11.37 -19.15
CA PHE A 6 24.04 -12.43 -18.33
C PHE A 6 25.06 -12.80 -17.25
N LEU A 7 24.74 -12.51 -15.99
CA LEU A 7 25.65 -12.66 -14.86
C LEU A 7 24.99 -13.47 -13.75
N ASN A 8 25.80 -14.06 -12.87
CA ASN A 8 25.26 -14.56 -11.60
C ASN A 8 24.97 -13.38 -10.64
N ALA A 9 24.24 -13.67 -9.56
CA ALA A 9 23.81 -12.63 -8.61
C ALA A 9 24.97 -11.92 -7.91
N ALA A 10 26.08 -12.63 -7.63
CA ALA A 10 27.28 -12.05 -6.98
C ALA A 10 27.99 -11.05 -7.89
N ASP A 11 28.18 -11.40 -9.16
CA ASP A 11 28.80 -10.52 -10.16
C ASP A 11 27.92 -9.30 -10.45
N ALA A 12 26.60 -9.49 -10.50
CA ALA A 12 25.64 -8.38 -10.65
C ALA A 12 25.70 -7.43 -9.44
N ALA A 13 25.68 -7.97 -8.22
CA ALA A 13 25.80 -7.19 -6.99
C ALA A 13 27.15 -6.43 -6.89
N ALA A 14 28.23 -6.99 -7.46
CA ALA A 14 29.56 -6.34 -7.48
C ALA A 14 29.57 -5.03 -8.29
N LEU A 15 28.63 -4.81 -9.20
CA LEU A 15 28.55 -3.60 -10.02
C LEU A 15 27.98 -2.40 -9.25
N ILE A 16 27.27 -2.63 -8.14
CA ILE A 16 26.63 -1.58 -7.36
C ILE A 16 27.70 -0.84 -6.53
N GLN A 17 27.79 0.47 -6.72
CA GLN A 17 28.82 1.32 -6.11
C GLN A 17 28.34 1.91 -4.78
N ASP A 18 29.30 2.35 -3.94
CA ASP A 18 29.03 3.11 -2.72
C ASP A 18 28.26 4.40 -3.07
N GLY A 19 27.33 4.80 -2.19
CA GLY A 19 26.54 6.01 -2.35
C GLY A 19 25.43 5.96 -3.40
N SER A 20 25.30 4.86 -4.16
CA SER A 20 24.30 4.73 -5.22
C SER A 20 22.87 4.90 -4.70
N THR A 21 22.03 5.54 -5.50
CA THR A 21 20.57 5.51 -5.35
C THR A 21 20.02 4.26 -6.04
N VAL A 22 19.50 3.33 -5.25
CA VAL A 22 19.01 2.03 -5.71
C VAL A 22 17.48 2.04 -5.65
N ALA A 23 16.80 1.97 -6.79
CA ALA A 23 15.35 1.80 -6.86
C ALA A 23 15.01 0.32 -7.07
N ILE A 24 14.09 -0.19 -6.26
CA ILE A 24 13.65 -1.59 -6.31
C ILE A 24 12.15 -1.70 -6.48
N SER A 25 11.69 -2.73 -7.17
CA SER A 25 10.30 -3.15 -7.24
C SER A 25 10.01 -4.24 -6.19
N GLY A 26 8.76 -4.30 -5.73
CA GLY A 26 8.30 -5.37 -4.87
C GLY A 26 7.16 -4.99 -3.94
N ASN A 27 6.38 -6.00 -3.52
CA ASN A 27 5.27 -5.82 -2.58
C ASN A 27 5.06 -7.05 -1.69
N GLY A 28 4.62 -6.82 -0.45
CA GLY A 28 4.20 -7.85 0.50
C GLY A 28 5.23 -8.94 0.70
N ALA A 29 4.78 -10.17 0.74
CA ALA A 29 5.63 -11.35 0.92
C ALA A 29 6.28 -11.82 -0.39
N GLY A 30 6.98 -10.94 -1.09
CA GLY A 30 7.87 -11.31 -2.19
C GLY A 30 7.32 -11.19 -3.60
N MET A 31 6.16 -10.56 -3.81
CA MET A 31 5.73 -10.21 -5.17
C MET A 31 6.80 -9.35 -5.84
N ILE A 32 7.23 -9.75 -7.03
CA ILE A 32 8.24 -9.02 -7.84
C ILE A 32 9.56 -8.75 -7.08
N SER A 33 9.91 -9.55 -6.06
CA SER A 33 11.17 -9.42 -5.32
C SER A 33 12.34 -10.06 -6.06
N ALA A 34 13.39 -9.30 -6.34
CA ALA A 34 14.66 -9.79 -6.91
C ALA A 34 15.56 -10.36 -5.79
N GLU A 35 15.08 -11.36 -5.08
CA GLU A 35 15.63 -11.84 -3.82
C GLU A 35 17.05 -12.40 -3.92
N ALA A 36 17.41 -13.06 -5.04
CA ALA A 36 18.76 -13.57 -5.25
C ALA A 36 19.79 -12.42 -5.38
N VAL A 37 19.40 -11.32 -6.05
CA VAL A 37 20.26 -10.13 -6.16
C VAL A 37 20.36 -9.42 -4.81
N PHE A 38 19.26 -9.30 -4.06
CA PHE A 38 19.26 -8.68 -2.72
C PHE A 38 20.14 -9.49 -1.75
N ALA A 39 20.03 -10.82 -1.75
CA ALA A 39 20.85 -11.71 -0.93
C ALA A 39 22.36 -11.61 -1.27
N ALA A 40 22.69 -11.52 -2.55
CA ALA A 40 24.08 -11.35 -2.98
C ALA A 40 24.65 -9.98 -2.55
N LEU A 41 23.82 -8.93 -2.62
CA LEU A 41 24.21 -7.59 -2.19
C LEU A 41 24.44 -7.52 -0.67
N GLU A 42 23.51 -8.08 0.12
CA GLU A 42 23.66 -8.21 1.57
C GLU A 42 24.94 -8.98 1.94
N LYS A 43 25.14 -10.15 1.32
CA LYS A 43 26.32 -10.98 1.55
C LYS A 43 27.61 -10.20 1.28
N ARG A 44 27.70 -9.51 0.14
CA ARG A 44 28.84 -8.67 -0.20
C ARG A 44 29.10 -7.60 0.86
N PHE A 45 28.04 -6.91 1.33
CA PHE A 45 28.18 -5.91 2.39
C PHE A 45 28.70 -6.52 3.69
N LEU A 46 28.16 -7.64 4.13
CA LEU A 46 28.57 -8.31 5.37
C LEU A 46 30.03 -8.80 5.31
N GLU A 47 30.51 -9.23 4.14
CA GLU A 47 31.88 -9.72 3.94
C GLU A 47 32.89 -8.58 3.75
N THR A 48 32.51 -7.46 3.14
CA THR A 48 33.44 -6.44 2.67
C THR A 48 33.19 -5.04 3.22
N GLY A 49 32.04 -4.79 3.86
CA GLY A 49 31.57 -3.46 4.23
C GLY A 49 31.11 -2.62 3.04
N ARG A 50 30.94 -3.22 1.85
CA ARG A 50 30.55 -2.53 0.62
C ARG A 50 29.42 -3.27 -0.12
N PRO A 51 28.51 -2.53 -0.82
CA PRO A 51 28.44 -1.07 -0.94
C PRO A 51 27.97 -0.41 0.36
N CYS A 52 28.45 0.81 0.62
CA CYS A 52 28.06 1.58 1.79
C CYS A 52 27.35 2.88 1.37
N GLY A 53 26.55 3.45 2.29
CA GLY A 53 25.94 4.77 2.10
C GLY A 53 24.86 4.83 1.03
N LEU A 54 24.21 3.72 0.71
CA LEU A 54 23.17 3.66 -0.32
C LEU A 54 21.95 4.51 0.03
N THR A 55 21.26 5.02 -0.99
CA THR A 55 19.87 5.49 -0.90
C THR A 55 18.95 4.43 -1.48
N LEU A 56 18.04 3.88 -0.69
CA LEU A 56 17.07 2.90 -1.15
C LEU A 56 15.73 3.61 -1.46
N VAL A 57 15.15 3.31 -2.62
CA VAL A 57 13.84 3.82 -3.06
C VAL A 57 12.93 2.65 -3.38
N HIS A 58 11.74 2.60 -2.75
CA HIS A 58 10.70 1.61 -3.08
C HIS A 58 9.30 2.16 -2.81
N SER A 59 8.37 1.82 -3.69
CA SER A 59 7.01 2.38 -3.67
C SER A 59 6.06 1.67 -2.69
N LEU A 60 6.26 0.38 -2.45
CA LEU A 60 5.41 -0.46 -1.60
C LEU A 60 6.26 -1.21 -0.57
N GLY A 61 5.64 -1.72 0.49
CA GLY A 61 6.34 -2.51 1.50
C GLY A 61 6.69 -3.90 1.00
N LEU A 62 7.94 -4.34 1.20
CA LEU A 62 8.45 -5.62 0.75
C LEU A 62 9.25 -6.31 1.85
N GLY A 63 8.95 -7.57 2.13
CA GLY A 63 9.70 -8.41 3.07
C GLY A 63 8.86 -9.53 3.66
N ASP A 64 9.45 -10.24 4.61
CA ASP A 64 8.81 -11.34 5.34
C ASP A 64 8.61 -11.03 6.84
N ARG A 65 8.93 -9.80 7.24
CA ARG A 65 8.99 -9.31 8.63
C ARG A 65 10.16 -9.89 9.44
N ASP A 66 11.16 -10.44 8.78
CA ASP A 66 12.35 -11.00 9.42
C ASP A 66 13.63 -10.70 8.63
N ALA A 67 13.90 -11.41 7.53
CA ALA A 67 15.18 -11.39 6.84
C ALA A 67 15.12 -11.02 5.36
N LEU A 68 13.98 -11.24 4.68
CA LEU A 68 13.87 -11.12 3.23
C LEU A 68 13.42 -9.72 2.79
N GLY A 69 13.55 -9.45 1.50
CA GLY A 69 13.16 -8.20 0.89
C GLY A 69 14.00 -7.01 1.37
N THR A 70 13.35 -5.93 1.79
CA THR A 70 14.05 -4.72 2.24
C THR A 70 14.80 -4.89 3.55
N ASN A 71 14.59 -5.99 4.32
CA ASN A 71 15.43 -6.32 5.48
C ASN A 71 16.90 -6.56 5.10
N ARG A 72 17.19 -7.05 3.88
CA ARG A 72 18.56 -7.29 3.40
C ARG A 72 19.37 -6.02 3.20
N PHE A 73 18.71 -4.89 3.05
CA PHE A 73 19.36 -3.59 2.96
C PHE A 73 19.52 -2.91 4.33
N ALA A 74 18.81 -3.39 5.36
CA ALA A 74 18.68 -2.71 6.64
C ALA A 74 19.86 -3.00 7.58
N HIS A 75 21.06 -2.62 7.15
CA HIS A 75 22.30 -2.69 7.93
C HIS A 75 22.88 -1.28 8.13
N GLU A 76 23.37 -1.01 9.35
CA GLU A 76 24.06 0.26 9.64
C GLU A 76 25.31 0.38 8.76
N GLY A 77 25.48 1.51 8.09
CA GLY A 77 26.55 1.75 7.12
C GLY A 77 26.21 1.33 5.70
N MET A 78 25.37 0.33 5.47
CA MET A 78 24.91 -0.02 4.12
C MET A 78 23.97 1.05 3.57
N LEU A 79 22.98 1.46 4.36
CA LEU A 79 22.07 2.54 4.00
C LEU A 79 22.46 3.86 4.67
N ARG A 80 22.34 4.95 3.91
CA ARG A 80 22.34 6.33 4.37
C ARG A 80 20.91 6.90 4.39
N LYS A 81 20.11 6.56 3.40
CA LYS A 81 18.77 7.13 3.19
C LYS A 81 17.78 6.07 2.68
N VAL A 82 16.53 6.17 3.10
CA VAL A 82 15.41 5.44 2.50
C VAL A 82 14.29 6.41 2.11
N VAL A 83 13.73 6.23 0.91
CA VAL A 83 12.52 6.91 0.43
C VAL A 83 11.50 5.82 0.08
N ALA A 84 10.45 5.70 0.88
CA ALA A 84 9.51 4.60 0.72
C ALA A 84 8.10 4.95 1.24
N ALA A 85 7.11 4.16 0.84
CA ALA A 85 5.74 4.39 1.29
C ALA A 85 5.31 3.47 2.44
N HIS A 86 6.01 2.37 2.70
CA HIS A 86 5.57 1.41 3.70
C HIS A 86 6.72 0.58 4.27
N PHE A 87 6.73 0.38 5.61
CA PHE A 87 7.86 -0.20 6.35
C PHE A 87 7.51 -1.43 7.20
N THR A 88 6.24 -1.82 7.31
CA THR A 88 5.81 -2.91 8.23
C THR A 88 6.43 -4.27 7.90
N TRP A 89 6.84 -4.49 6.65
CA TRP A 89 7.47 -5.74 6.22
C TRP A 89 8.96 -5.81 6.56
N SER A 90 9.56 -4.70 7.03
CA SER A 90 10.97 -4.61 7.37
C SER A 90 11.19 -4.03 8.78
N PRO A 91 11.06 -4.83 9.84
CA PRO A 91 11.28 -4.39 11.21
C PRO A 91 12.72 -3.89 11.45
N ARG A 92 13.72 -4.44 10.74
CA ARG A 92 15.10 -3.96 10.80
C ARG A 92 15.22 -2.53 10.27
N MET A 93 14.52 -2.21 9.17
CA MET A 93 14.47 -0.85 8.62
C MET A 93 13.79 0.11 9.61
N GLN A 94 12.65 -0.29 10.18
CA GLN A 94 11.97 0.50 11.21
C GLN A 94 12.87 0.78 12.41
N GLN A 95 13.71 -0.18 12.81
CA GLN A 95 14.68 -0.01 13.90
C GLN A 95 15.72 1.06 13.56
N LEU A 96 16.36 0.98 12.38
CA LEU A 96 17.35 1.97 11.93
C LEU A 96 16.76 3.40 11.87
N ILE A 97 15.50 3.52 11.43
CA ILE A 97 14.78 4.80 11.38
C ILE A 97 14.52 5.34 12.79
N ARG A 98 14.04 4.49 13.69
CA ARG A 98 13.70 4.83 15.08
C ARG A 98 14.94 5.22 15.89
N GLU A 99 16.08 4.59 15.63
CA GLU A 99 17.38 4.88 16.23
C GLU A 99 18.11 6.06 15.55
N ASP A 100 17.47 6.73 14.60
CA ASP A 100 18.03 7.86 13.82
C ASP A 100 19.38 7.54 13.15
N LYS A 101 19.54 6.27 12.70
CA LYS A 101 20.76 5.79 12.03
C LYS A 101 20.81 6.14 10.54
N ILE A 102 19.65 6.27 9.92
CA ILE A 102 19.50 6.60 8.49
C ILE A 102 18.48 7.74 8.31
N GLU A 103 18.60 8.50 7.23
CA GLU A 103 17.56 9.43 6.80
C GLU A 103 16.35 8.63 6.30
N ALA A 104 15.14 8.99 6.72
CA ALA A 104 13.93 8.32 6.29
C ALA A 104 12.86 9.30 5.79
N TYR A 105 12.40 9.08 4.57
CA TYR A 105 11.32 9.82 3.94
C TYR A 105 10.19 8.86 3.62
N CYS A 106 9.00 9.18 4.13
CA CYS A 106 7.79 8.43 3.86
C CYS A 106 6.92 9.23 2.89
N LEU A 107 6.79 8.75 1.67
CA LEU A 107 5.98 9.36 0.62
C LEU A 107 4.87 8.40 0.18
N PRO A 108 3.76 8.89 -0.42
CA PRO A 108 2.70 8.01 -0.91
C PRO A 108 3.20 7.06 -2.01
N GLY A 109 2.67 5.83 -2.03
CA GLY A 109 3.18 4.77 -2.91
C GLY A 109 3.02 5.07 -4.40
N GLY A 110 1.84 5.55 -4.80
CA GLY A 110 1.58 5.94 -6.17
C GLY A 110 2.41 7.14 -6.60
N VAL A 111 2.62 8.10 -5.69
CA VAL A 111 3.50 9.25 -5.93
C VAL A 111 4.92 8.81 -6.24
N ILE A 112 5.49 7.85 -5.50
CA ILE A 112 6.85 7.34 -5.77
C ILE A 112 6.90 6.71 -7.17
N GLN A 113 5.91 5.89 -7.54
CA GLN A 113 5.86 5.24 -8.86
C GLN A 113 5.73 6.25 -10.00
N GLN A 114 4.83 7.22 -9.84
CA GLN A 114 4.63 8.29 -10.81
C GLN A 114 5.88 9.17 -10.91
N LEU A 115 6.53 9.50 -9.78
CA LEU A 115 7.77 10.27 -9.75
C LEU A 115 8.91 9.55 -10.49
N LEU A 116 9.05 8.23 -10.33
CA LEU A 116 10.03 7.45 -11.09
C LEU A 116 9.76 7.52 -12.60
N ARG A 117 8.49 7.52 -13.03
CA ARG A 117 8.12 7.75 -14.43
C ARG A 117 8.54 9.16 -14.90
N GLU A 118 8.27 10.18 -14.08
CA GLU A 118 8.64 11.55 -14.41
C GLU A 118 10.17 11.73 -14.49
N ILE A 119 10.93 11.10 -13.58
CA ILE A 119 12.40 11.04 -13.63
C ILE A 119 12.86 10.41 -14.94
N GLY A 120 12.32 9.25 -15.27
CA GLY A 120 12.65 8.55 -16.52
C GLY A 120 12.28 9.32 -17.78
N ALA A 121 11.27 10.18 -17.72
CA ALA A 121 10.87 11.07 -18.80
C ALA A 121 11.65 12.40 -18.84
N GLY A 122 12.61 12.62 -17.92
CA GLY A 122 13.39 13.87 -17.83
C GLY A 122 12.57 15.10 -17.44
N ARG A 123 11.44 14.90 -16.73
CA ARG A 123 10.56 15.99 -16.30
C ARG A 123 11.01 16.58 -14.97
N PRO A 124 10.61 17.84 -14.66
CA PRO A 124 11.09 18.58 -13.49
C PRO A 124 10.51 18.10 -12.15
N GLY A 125 9.88 16.94 -12.10
CA GLY A 125 9.25 16.33 -10.95
C GLY A 125 7.81 15.96 -11.19
N LEU A 126 7.16 15.39 -10.18
CA LEU A 126 5.73 15.08 -10.21
C LEU A 126 4.94 16.23 -9.58
N PHE A 127 3.95 16.74 -10.29
CA PHE A 127 3.01 17.75 -9.82
C PHE A 127 1.65 17.09 -9.58
N THR A 128 1.17 17.12 -8.35
CA THR A 128 -0.09 16.48 -7.98
C THR A 128 -0.71 17.10 -6.74
N HIS A 129 -2.01 16.97 -6.58
CA HIS A 129 -2.69 17.34 -5.33
C HIS A 129 -2.60 16.22 -4.26
N SER A 130 -2.18 15.01 -4.64
CA SER A 130 -2.06 13.88 -3.71
C SER A 130 -1.07 14.19 -2.59
N GLY A 131 -1.56 14.20 -1.37
CA GLY A 131 -0.79 14.52 -0.16
C GLY A 131 -1.05 15.89 0.44
N LEU A 132 -1.77 16.80 -0.22
CA LEU A 132 -2.14 18.11 0.36
C LEU A 132 -2.85 17.93 1.71
N GLY A 133 -2.39 18.71 2.71
CA GLY A 133 -2.89 18.69 4.08
C GLY A 133 -2.46 17.48 4.92
N THR A 134 -1.86 16.45 4.31
CA THR A 134 -1.33 15.28 5.03
C THR A 134 0.10 15.53 5.52
N PHE A 135 0.70 14.55 6.20
CA PHE A 135 2.08 14.66 6.70
C PHE A 135 3.14 14.85 5.61
N VAL A 136 2.83 14.57 4.34
CA VAL A 136 3.76 14.83 3.23
C VAL A 136 3.70 16.27 2.71
N ASP A 137 2.68 17.03 3.10
CA ASP A 137 2.59 18.46 2.82
C ASP A 137 3.75 19.19 3.53
N PRO A 138 4.51 20.06 2.84
CA PRO A 138 5.61 20.83 3.47
C PRO A 138 5.18 21.67 4.68
N ARG A 139 3.92 22.07 4.77
CA ARG A 139 3.34 22.76 5.92
C ARG A 139 3.22 21.88 7.17
N GLN A 140 3.35 20.57 7.01
CA GLN A 140 3.44 19.57 8.05
C GLN A 140 4.89 19.04 8.11
N ASP A 141 5.11 17.75 7.88
CA ASP A 141 6.44 17.14 7.95
C ASP A 141 7.21 17.12 6.61
N GLY A 142 6.54 17.34 5.46
CA GLY A 142 7.14 17.21 4.13
C GLY A 142 7.63 15.80 3.83
N GLY A 143 6.99 14.77 4.42
CA GLY A 143 7.36 13.37 4.31
C GLY A 143 8.55 12.93 5.17
N ARG A 144 9.21 13.83 5.89
CA ARG A 144 10.33 13.50 6.80
C ARG A 144 9.82 12.63 7.96
N SER A 145 10.57 11.58 8.30
CA SER A 145 10.13 10.58 9.27
C SER A 145 11.01 10.45 10.51
N ASN A 146 12.14 11.18 10.56
CA ASN A 146 12.99 11.30 11.74
C ASN A 146 13.81 12.60 11.70
N PRO A 147 14.47 13.02 12.80
CA PRO A 147 15.24 14.27 12.87
C PRO A 147 16.44 14.32 11.92
N ARG A 148 16.98 13.16 11.52
CA ARG A 148 18.09 13.07 10.57
C ARG A 148 17.71 13.52 9.17
N SER A 149 16.44 13.39 8.79
CA SER A 149 15.89 13.75 7.49
C SER A 149 15.72 15.27 7.37
N ARG A 150 16.62 15.94 6.64
CA ARG A 150 16.62 17.43 6.52
C ARG A 150 16.34 17.92 5.11
N GLU A 151 16.48 17.07 4.10
CA GLU A 151 16.25 17.44 2.71
C GLU A 151 14.76 17.71 2.47
N GLU A 152 14.47 18.72 1.67
CA GLU A 152 13.10 19.03 1.23
C GLU A 152 12.81 18.33 -0.10
N LEU A 153 12.14 17.19 -0.05
CA LEU A 153 11.76 16.41 -1.23
C LEU A 153 10.42 16.86 -1.83
N VAL A 154 9.64 17.64 -1.10
CA VAL A 154 8.30 18.10 -1.50
C VAL A 154 8.20 19.59 -1.37
N GLU A 155 7.63 20.24 -2.36
CA GLU A 155 7.37 21.70 -2.39
C GLU A 155 5.87 21.96 -2.61
N LEU A 156 5.34 22.97 -1.92
CA LEU A 156 4.01 23.50 -2.19
C LEU A 156 4.10 24.53 -3.32
N MET A 157 3.29 24.37 -4.34
CA MET A 157 3.24 25.29 -5.49
C MET A 157 1.80 25.69 -5.80
N HIS A 158 1.66 26.77 -6.57
CA HIS A 158 0.37 27.20 -7.10
C HIS A 158 0.42 27.16 -8.63
N ILE A 159 -0.48 26.41 -9.25
CA ILE A 159 -0.64 26.32 -10.70
C ILE A 159 -2.10 26.69 -11.01
N ASP A 160 -2.30 27.69 -11.85
CA ASP A 160 -3.64 28.20 -12.22
C ASP A 160 -4.56 28.47 -11.01
N GLY A 161 -3.97 29.02 -9.93
CA GLY A 161 -4.70 29.35 -8.71
C GLY A 161 -5.03 28.16 -7.80
N ARG A 162 -4.54 26.98 -8.11
CA ARG A 162 -4.72 25.75 -7.29
C ARG A 162 -3.43 25.36 -6.61
N GLU A 163 -3.52 24.95 -5.34
CA GLU A 163 -2.40 24.35 -4.64
C GLU A 163 -2.08 22.97 -5.23
N VAL A 164 -0.80 22.70 -5.46
CA VAL A 164 -0.26 21.39 -5.85
C VAL A 164 1.04 21.15 -5.10
N LEU A 165 1.34 19.88 -4.86
CA LEU A 165 2.65 19.45 -4.38
C LEU A 165 3.53 19.11 -5.58
N ARG A 166 4.76 19.61 -5.57
CA ARG A 166 5.83 19.16 -6.46
C ARG A 166 6.73 18.21 -5.69
N TYR A 167 6.76 16.95 -6.09
CA TYR A 167 7.75 15.99 -5.62
C TYR A 167 8.99 16.09 -6.49
N LYS A 168 10.14 16.41 -5.86
CA LYS A 168 11.39 16.71 -6.56
C LYS A 168 12.00 15.46 -7.18
N PRO A 169 12.52 15.52 -8.41
CA PRO A 169 13.21 14.39 -9.02
C PRO A 169 14.59 14.21 -8.40
N PHE A 170 15.10 13.00 -8.49
CA PHE A 170 16.45 12.61 -8.11
C PHE A 170 17.01 11.63 -9.14
N SER A 171 18.36 11.47 -9.21
CA SER A 171 18.96 10.49 -10.09
C SER A 171 18.82 9.09 -9.50
N VAL A 172 18.57 8.10 -10.37
CA VAL A 172 18.54 6.67 -10.02
C VAL A 172 19.76 6.01 -10.64
N ASP A 173 20.72 5.59 -9.80
CA ASP A 173 21.97 5.00 -10.26
C ASP A 173 21.82 3.51 -10.58
N VAL A 174 20.92 2.82 -9.87
CA VAL A 174 20.69 1.38 -10.05
C VAL A 174 19.19 1.10 -9.94
N ALA A 175 18.65 0.37 -10.92
CA ALA A 175 17.37 -0.32 -10.83
C ALA A 175 17.63 -1.80 -10.54
N ILE A 176 16.94 -2.38 -9.55
CA ILE A 176 16.88 -3.83 -9.36
C ILE A 176 15.41 -4.23 -9.50
N ILE A 177 15.09 -4.90 -10.60
CA ILE A 177 13.73 -5.31 -10.96
C ILE A 177 13.66 -6.83 -11.14
N ARG A 178 12.44 -7.34 -11.23
CA ARG A 178 12.21 -8.77 -11.49
C ARG A 178 11.16 -8.96 -12.57
N ALA A 179 11.34 -10.02 -13.35
CA ALA A 179 10.34 -10.56 -14.27
C ALA A 179 10.36 -12.09 -14.25
N THR A 180 9.45 -12.73 -15.00
CA THR A 180 9.46 -14.19 -15.14
C THR A 180 10.52 -14.64 -16.13
N TYR A 181 10.55 -14.01 -17.30
CA TYR A 181 11.42 -14.35 -18.42
C TYR A 181 12.24 -13.18 -18.90
N ALA A 182 13.47 -13.46 -19.34
CA ALA A 182 14.22 -12.61 -20.23
C ALA A 182 14.54 -13.36 -21.52
N ASP A 183 14.46 -12.72 -22.68
CA ASP A 183 15.06 -13.30 -23.87
C ASP A 183 16.56 -12.97 -23.98
N THR A 184 17.28 -13.61 -24.91
CA THR A 184 18.72 -13.40 -25.11
C THR A 184 19.08 -11.99 -25.57
N ARG A 185 18.10 -11.11 -25.86
CA ARG A 185 18.26 -9.68 -26.12
C ARG A 185 17.96 -8.80 -24.90
N GLY A 186 17.59 -9.41 -23.75
CA GLY A 186 17.26 -8.70 -22.53
C GLY A 186 15.83 -8.20 -22.43
N ASN A 187 14.92 -8.54 -23.35
CA ASN A 187 13.50 -8.22 -23.23
C ASN A 187 12.88 -8.96 -22.06
N LEU A 188 12.15 -8.28 -21.17
CA LEU A 188 11.59 -8.87 -19.95
C LEU A 188 10.09 -9.04 -20.05
N SER A 189 9.60 -10.23 -19.65
CA SER A 189 8.18 -10.56 -19.52
C SER A 189 7.85 -11.03 -18.11
N PRO A 190 6.94 -10.36 -17.38
CA PRO A 190 6.44 -10.79 -16.07
C PRO A 190 5.21 -11.69 -16.15
N GLU A 191 4.98 -12.39 -17.27
CA GLU A 191 3.69 -13.06 -17.58
C GLU A 191 3.25 -14.13 -16.59
N GLU A 192 4.14 -14.66 -15.75
CA GLU A 192 3.79 -15.58 -14.67
C GLU A 192 3.89 -14.97 -13.28
N GLU A 193 4.17 -13.68 -13.20
CA GLU A 193 4.11 -12.96 -11.94
C GLU A 193 2.66 -12.67 -11.53
N ALA A 194 2.44 -12.41 -10.25
CA ALA A 194 1.12 -12.08 -9.74
C ALA A 194 0.62 -10.70 -10.21
N VAL A 195 1.55 -9.80 -10.46
CA VAL A 195 1.34 -8.39 -10.83
C VAL A 195 2.56 -7.87 -11.59
N ASP A 196 2.42 -6.75 -12.31
CA ASP A 196 3.54 -6.10 -12.99
C ASP A 196 4.24 -5.06 -12.09
N LEU A 197 3.53 -4.45 -11.16
CA LEU A 197 3.93 -3.30 -10.35
C LEU A 197 4.50 -2.15 -11.22
N ASP A 198 5.65 -1.64 -10.82
CA ASP A 198 6.32 -0.45 -11.36
C ASP A 198 7.65 -0.77 -12.08
N ILE A 199 7.87 -2.03 -12.50
CA ILE A 199 9.16 -2.48 -13.06
C ILE A 199 9.62 -1.63 -14.27
N HIS A 200 8.69 -1.21 -15.12
CA HIS A 200 9.03 -0.39 -16.29
C HIS A 200 9.48 1.03 -15.89
N SER A 201 8.78 1.69 -14.96
CA SER A 201 9.13 3.05 -14.53
C SER A 201 10.45 3.09 -13.77
N ILE A 202 10.76 2.06 -12.96
CA ILE A 202 12.03 1.91 -12.28
C ILE A 202 13.18 1.73 -13.29
N ALA A 203 13.01 0.82 -14.26
CA ALA A 203 13.99 0.61 -15.33
C ALA A 203 14.22 1.88 -16.16
N LEU A 204 13.14 2.57 -16.54
CA LEU A 204 13.20 3.82 -17.30
C LEU A 204 13.94 4.92 -16.52
N ALA A 205 13.64 5.07 -15.22
CA ALA A 205 14.29 6.06 -14.36
C ALA A 205 15.81 5.84 -14.31
N ALA A 206 16.25 4.61 -14.04
CA ALA A 206 17.69 4.31 -13.97
C ALA A 206 18.35 4.44 -15.35
N HIS A 207 17.78 3.85 -16.40
CA HIS A 207 18.34 3.91 -17.74
C HIS A 207 18.56 5.35 -18.21
N ASN A 208 17.56 6.22 -18.08
CA ASN A 208 17.62 7.59 -18.55
C ASN A 208 18.39 8.53 -17.60
N SER A 209 18.64 8.12 -16.36
CA SER A 209 19.60 8.76 -15.45
C SER A 209 21.07 8.38 -15.76
N GLY A 210 21.31 7.49 -16.73
CA GLY A 210 22.65 6.96 -17.04
C GLY A 210 23.09 5.83 -16.11
N GLY A 211 22.19 5.31 -15.30
CA GLY A 211 22.39 4.25 -14.32
C GLY A 211 22.38 2.84 -14.92
N LEU A 212 22.38 1.86 -14.04
CA LEU A 212 22.46 0.42 -14.31
C LEU A 212 21.09 -0.24 -14.04
N VAL A 213 20.59 -1.04 -14.98
CA VAL A 213 19.38 -1.83 -14.80
C VAL A 213 19.73 -3.31 -14.67
N ILE A 214 19.50 -3.87 -13.48
CA ILE A 214 19.68 -5.29 -13.14
C ILE A 214 18.30 -5.93 -13.04
N ALA A 215 18.06 -6.97 -13.84
CA ALA A 215 16.84 -7.74 -13.83
C ALA A 215 17.09 -9.16 -13.36
N GLN A 216 16.38 -9.63 -12.32
CA GLN A 216 16.32 -11.04 -11.98
C GLN A 216 15.16 -11.68 -12.72
N VAL A 217 15.39 -12.87 -13.28
CA VAL A 217 14.36 -13.66 -13.98
C VAL A 217 14.42 -15.11 -13.57
N ARG A 218 13.30 -15.81 -13.65
CA ARG A 218 13.28 -17.26 -13.42
C ARG A 218 13.99 -18.04 -14.53
N GLN A 219 13.86 -17.56 -15.79
CA GLN A 219 14.42 -18.26 -16.93
C GLN A 219 14.78 -17.30 -18.06
N VAL A 220 15.93 -17.61 -18.69
CA VAL A 220 16.34 -16.98 -19.95
C VAL A 220 15.87 -17.84 -21.12
N VAL A 221 15.23 -17.22 -22.12
CA VAL A 221 14.64 -17.89 -23.28
C VAL A 221 15.23 -17.33 -24.59
N GLU A 222 15.05 -18.04 -25.70
CA GLU A 222 15.53 -17.64 -27.00
C GLU A 222 14.87 -16.33 -27.48
N SER A 223 15.64 -15.51 -28.20
CA SER A 223 15.14 -14.29 -28.82
C SER A 223 13.99 -14.59 -29.78
N GLY A 224 12.92 -13.82 -29.67
CA GLY A 224 11.72 -13.98 -30.49
C GLY A 224 10.70 -14.99 -29.96
N SER A 225 10.97 -15.69 -28.83
CA SER A 225 10.01 -16.59 -28.19
C SER A 225 8.97 -15.88 -27.34
N LEU A 226 9.30 -14.69 -26.80
CA LEU A 226 8.37 -13.87 -26.02
C LEU A 226 7.32 -13.22 -26.95
N ARG A 227 6.08 -13.20 -26.49
CA ARG A 227 5.03 -12.42 -27.19
C ARG A 227 5.34 -10.94 -27.02
N SER A 228 5.34 -10.16 -28.10
CA SER A 228 5.67 -8.73 -28.05
C SER A 228 4.81 -7.95 -27.04
N ARG A 229 3.55 -8.35 -26.84
CA ARG A 229 2.64 -7.71 -25.86
C ARG A 229 2.92 -8.10 -24.42
N SER A 230 3.60 -9.22 -24.13
CA SER A 230 3.99 -9.61 -22.79
C SER A 230 5.32 -8.97 -22.35
N VAL A 231 6.07 -8.39 -23.27
CA VAL A 231 7.30 -7.65 -22.95
C VAL A 231 6.94 -6.33 -22.26
N ARG A 232 7.28 -6.20 -20.97
CA ARG A 232 7.06 -4.98 -20.19
C ARG A 232 8.26 -4.05 -20.17
N VAL A 233 9.47 -4.60 -20.20
CA VAL A 233 10.71 -3.82 -20.25
C VAL A 233 11.50 -4.26 -21.47
N PRO A 234 11.64 -3.38 -22.49
CA PRO A 234 12.47 -3.66 -23.67
C PRO A 234 13.95 -3.83 -23.30
N GLY A 235 14.64 -4.77 -23.94
CA GLY A 235 16.03 -5.12 -23.66
C GLY A 235 17.02 -3.96 -23.78
N ILE A 236 16.71 -2.95 -24.58
CA ILE A 236 17.52 -1.73 -24.67
C ILE A 236 17.70 -1.00 -23.33
N MET A 237 16.79 -1.19 -22.39
CA MET A 237 16.85 -0.61 -21.04
C MET A 237 17.57 -1.51 -20.04
N VAL A 238 17.88 -2.78 -20.38
CA VAL A 238 18.38 -3.78 -19.43
C VAL A 238 19.86 -4.02 -19.66
N ASP A 239 20.68 -3.73 -18.65
CA ASP A 239 22.13 -3.91 -18.71
C ASP A 239 22.58 -5.29 -18.24
N VAL A 240 21.90 -5.85 -17.23
CA VAL A 240 22.26 -7.13 -16.62
C VAL A 240 21.00 -7.97 -16.37
N VAL A 241 21.09 -9.24 -16.75
CA VAL A 241 20.10 -10.26 -16.42
C VAL A 241 20.74 -11.29 -15.49
N VAL A 242 20.06 -11.61 -14.40
CA VAL A 242 20.42 -12.65 -13.44
C VAL A 242 19.35 -13.73 -13.51
N GLU A 243 19.72 -14.93 -13.94
CA GLU A 243 18.80 -16.08 -13.95
C GLU A 243 18.79 -16.75 -12.58
N ASP A 244 17.59 -16.93 -12.02
CA ASP A 244 17.35 -17.67 -10.77
C ASP A 244 16.21 -18.67 -10.99
N PRO A 245 16.50 -19.94 -11.35
CA PRO A 245 15.48 -20.96 -11.54
C PRO A 245 14.66 -21.27 -10.27
N GLY A 246 15.18 -20.89 -9.09
CA GLY A 246 14.50 -21.02 -7.80
C GLY A 246 13.50 -19.90 -7.49
N GLN A 247 13.37 -18.90 -8.37
CA GLN A 247 12.47 -17.76 -8.19
C GLN A 247 11.03 -18.22 -7.96
N GLN A 248 10.42 -17.72 -6.88
CA GLN A 248 9.05 -18.04 -6.50
C GLN A 248 8.12 -16.84 -6.71
N GLN A 249 6.86 -17.09 -7.01
CA GLN A 249 5.84 -16.03 -7.19
C GLN A 249 5.64 -15.21 -5.90
N PHE A 250 5.69 -15.88 -4.74
CA PHE A 250 5.73 -15.30 -3.39
C PHE A 250 6.73 -16.09 -2.55
N TYR A 251 7.22 -15.51 -1.45
CA TYR A 251 8.14 -16.23 -0.55
C TYR A 251 7.51 -17.51 0.01
N GLY A 252 8.12 -18.65 -0.30
CA GLY A 252 7.73 -19.97 0.22
C GLY A 252 6.45 -20.54 -0.37
N LEU A 253 5.90 -19.98 -1.45
CA LEU A 253 4.69 -20.50 -2.07
C LEU A 253 4.95 -21.02 -3.49
N ALA A 254 4.27 -22.12 -3.80
CA ALA A 254 4.27 -22.67 -5.15
C ALA A 254 3.58 -21.70 -6.14
N TYR A 255 4.04 -21.77 -7.38
CA TYR A 255 3.46 -21.02 -8.48
C TYR A 255 1.98 -21.38 -8.70
N ASP A 256 1.14 -20.35 -8.82
CA ASP A 256 -0.29 -20.46 -9.09
C ASP A 256 -0.66 -19.68 -10.37
N PRO A 257 -0.91 -20.35 -11.49
CA PRO A 257 -1.26 -19.70 -12.75
C PRO A 257 -2.60 -18.96 -12.72
N ALA A 258 -3.46 -19.21 -11.72
CA ALA A 258 -4.71 -18.46 -11.56
C ALA A 258 -4.48 -17.09 -10.93
N VAL A 259 -3.38 -16.91 -10.21
CA VAL A 259 -2.94 -15.62 -9.67
C VAL A 259 -2.26 -14.79 -10.77
N ALA A 260 -1.52 -15.44 -11.66
CA ALA A 260 -0.91 -14.78 -12.83
C ALA A 260 -1.91 -14.45 -13.95
N GLY A 261 -3.21 -14.78 -13.79
CA GLY A 261 -4.22 -14.55 -14.83
C GLY A 261 -4.13 -15.47 -16.05
N LEU A 262 -3.25 -16.48 -16.05
CA LEU A 262 -3.00 -17.35 -17.19
C LEU A 262 -4.07 -18.44 -17.38
N ARG A 263 -4.77 -18.80 -16.32
CA ARG A 263 -5.94 -19.68 -16.37
C ARG A 263 -6.89 -19.38 -15.22
N ARG A 264 -8.14 -19.75 -15.36
CA ARG A 264 -9.10 -19.68 -14.26
C ARG A 264 -9.03 -20.96 -13.42
N ALA A 265 -8.93 -20.82 -12.11
CA ALA A 265 -9.06 -21.92 -11.17
C ALA A 265 -10.55 -22.19 -10.90
N HIS A 266 -10.89 -23.45 -10.63
CA HIS A 266 -12.22 -23.78 -10.13
C HIS A 266 -12.35 -23.36 -8.67
N LEU A 267 -13.17 -22.35 -8.40
CA LEU A 267 -13.34 -21.77 -7.06
C LEU A 267 -14.38 -22.50 -6.20
N GLY A 268 -14.84 -23.67 -6.62
CA GLY A 268 -16.04 -24.37 -6.15
C GLY A 268 -16.13 -24.74 -4.66
N ALA A 269 -15.13 -24.49 -3.84
CA ALA A 269 -15.19 -24.81 -2.41
C ALA A 269 -14.47 -23.80 -1.52
N LEU A 270 -13.94 -22.72 -2.08
CA LEU A 270 -13.27 -21.72 -1.28
C LEU A 270 -14.35 -20.75 -0.75
N ALA A 271 -15.00 -21.13 0.35
CA ALA A 271 -15.90 -20.24 1.06
C ALA A 271 -15.19 -18.90 1.31
N VAL A 272 -15.81 -17.81 0.87
CA VAL A 272 -15.33 -16.48 1.24
C VAL A 272 -15.73 -16.32 2.70
N GLU A 273 -14.75 -16.29 3.59
CA GLU A 273 -15.01 -16.28 5.02
C GLU A 273 -15.48 -14.90 5.46
N ILE A 274 -16.68 -14.86 6.04
CA ILE A 274 -17.12 -13.70 6.83
C ILE A 274 -16.22 -13.67 8.09
N PRO A 275 -15.74 -12.49 8.54
CA PRO A 275 -14.85 -12.41 9.69
C PRO A 275 -15.40 -13.13 10.92
N ALA A 276 -14.64 -14.05 11.48
CA ALA A 276 -15.03 -14.84 12.65
C ALA A 276 -15.18 -13.98 13.91
N LYS A 277 -14.34 -12.95 14.09
CA LYS A 277 -14.40 -12.03 15.22
C LYS A 277 -15.62 -11.12 15.13
N LEU A 278 -16.41 -11.07 16.20
CA LEU A 278 -17.68 -10.33 16.29
C LEU A 278 -17.52 -8.86 15.85
N GLU A 279 -16.54 -8.16 16.40
CA GLU A 279 -16.28 -6.75 16.10
C GLU A 279 -15.97 -6.53 14.62
N ARG A 280 -15.16 -7.39 14.01
CA ARG A 280 -14.81 -7.29 12.58
C ARG A 280 -16.00 -7.60 11.68
N ARG A 281 -16.83 -8.57 12.08
CA ARG A 281 -18.04 -8.97 11.36
C ARG A 281 -19.08 -7.84 11.36
N ILE A 282 -19.30 -7.18 12.50
CA ILE A 282 -20.20 -6.04 12.62
C ILE A 282 -19.72 -4.90 11.70
N VAL A 283 -18.43 -4.52 11.79
CA VAL A 283 -17.86 -3.46 10.95
C VAL A 283 -18.01 -3.80 9.46
N ALA A 284 -17.65 -5.01 9.05
CA ALA A 284 -17.75 -5.42 7.64
C ALA A 284 -19.21 -5.36 7.13
N ARG A 285 -20.18 -5.86 7.91
CA ARG A 285 -21.60 -5.82 7.54
C ARG A 285 -22.15 -4.41 7.52
N ARG A 286 -21.80 -3.56 8.50
CA ARG A 286 -22.26 -2.16 8.48
C ARG A 286 -21.67 -1.40 7.29
N ALA A 287 -20.40 -1.59 7.01
CA ALA A 287 -19.72 -0.96 5.87
C ALA A 287 -20.32 -1.44 4.52
N ALA A 288 -20.67 -2.73 4.41
CA ALA A 288 -21.32 -3.28 3.21
C ALA A 288 -22.66 -2.60 2.84
N LEU A 289 -23.34 -1.96 3.79
CA LEU A 289 -24.58 -1.20 3.51
C LEU A 289 -24.33 0.07 2.67
N GLU A 290 -23.07 0.49 2.52
CA GLU A 290 -22.70 1.64 1.69
C GLU A 290 -22.50 1.27 0.20
N LEU A 291 -22.51 -0.03 -0.13
CA LEU A 291 -22.33 -0.50 -1.49
C LEU A 291 -23.47 -0.08 -2.41
N ARG A 292 -23.13 0.23 -3.65
CA ARG A 292 -24.07 0.58 -4.72
C ARG A 292 -23.77 -0.26 -5.96
N ALA A 293 -24.78 -0.77 -6.61
CA ALA A 293 -24.62 -1.50 -7.88
C ALA A 293 -23.90 -0.61 -8.92
N GLY A 294 -22.98 -1.20 -9.67
CA GLY A 294 -22.18 -0.53 -10.68
C GLY A 294 -21.00 0.30 -10.13
N ALA A 295 -20.79 0.33 -8.80
CA ALA A 295 -19.73 1.11 -8.21
C ALA A 295 -18.34 0.52 -8.45
N SER A 296 -17.35 1.41 -8.67
CA SER A 296 -15.91 1.09 -8.63
C SER A 296 -15.42 1.16 -7.19
N LEU A 297 -14.83 0.07 -6.70
CA LEU A 297 -14.48 -0.13 -5.31
C LEU A 297 -12.98 -0.35 -5.12
N ASN A 298 -12.47 0.14 -3.99
CA ASN A 298 -11.16 -0.26 -3.46
C ASN A 298 -11.33 -0.80 -2.04
N PHE A 299 -10.62 -1.89 -1.72
CA PHE A 299 -10.56 -2.47 -0.38
C PHE A 299 -9.13 -2.44 0.13
N GLY A 300 -8.93 -1.75 1.26
CA GLY A 300 -7.67 -1.73 1.97
C GLY A 300 -7.42 -3.02 2.76
N PHE A 301 -6.22 -3.12 3.30
CA PHE A 301 -5.77 -4.25 4.11
C PHE A 301 -6.56 -4.38 5.43
N GLY A 302 -6.76 -5.61 5.90
CA GLY A 302 -7.29 -5.91 7.22
C GLY A 302 -8.83 -5.97 7.29
N ILE A 303 -9.47 -5.14 8.13
CA ILE A 303 -10.94 -5.17 8.33
C ILE A 303 -11.71 -4.93 7.04
N PRO A 304 -11.32 -4.01 6.15
CA PRO A 304 -12.01 -3.80 4.88
C PRO A 304 -12.08 -5.05 4.00
N GLY A 305 -11.05 -5.90 4.01
CA GLY A 305 -11.07 -7.18 3.27
C GLY A 305 -12.21 -8.12 3.68
N GLY A 306 -12.70 -8.02 4.91
CA GLY A 306 -13.85 -8.79 5.38
C GLY A 306 -15.19 -8.43 4.73
N ILE A 307 -15.30 -7.24 4.12
CA ILE A 307 -16.49 -6.78 3.39
C ILE A 307 -16.72 -7.67 2.17
N PHE A 308 -15.62 -8.10 1.53
CA PHE A 308 -15.71 -9.03 0.40
C PHE A 308 -16.40 -10.35 0.75
N GLY A 309 -16.17 -10.87 1.97
CA GLY A 309 -16.88 -12.05 2.49
C GLY A 309 -18.39 -11.83 2.60
N VAL A 310 -18.79 -10.65 3.05
CA VAL A 310 -20.20 -10.27 3.17
C VAL A 310 -20.84 -10.15 1.78
N ILE A 311 -20.17 -9.50 0.81
CA ILE A 311 -20.67 -9.34 -0.57
C ILE A 311 -20.87 -10.71 -1.23
N ALA A 312 -19.89 -11.60 -1.11
CA ALA A 312 -19.94 -12.93 -1.71
C ALA A 312 -21.05 -13.78 -1.12
N ALA A 313 -21.27 -13.70 0.20
CA ALA A 313 -22.38 -14.40 0.87
C ALA A 313 -23.77 -13.91 0.44
N GLN A 314 -23.87 -12.64 0.04
CA GLN A 314 -25.12 -12.05 -0.46
C GLN A 314 -25.39 -12.31 -1.95
N GLY A 315 -24.42 -12.90 -2.69
CA GLY A 315 -24.57 -13.20 -4.11
C GLY A 315 -24.46 -11.98 -5.06
N ASN A 316 -24.10 -10.79 -4.56
CA ASN A 316 -24.14 -9.53 -5.31
C ASN A 316 -22.77 -9.13 -5.92
N SER A 317 -21.78 -10.01 -5.91
CA SER A 317 -20.41 -9.69 -6.37
C SER A 317 -20.30 -9.35 -7.88
N GLY A 318 -21.24 -9.83 -8.70
CA GLY A 318 -21.24 -9.59 -10.15
C GLY A 318 -21.62 -8.17 -10.60
N GLU A 319 -22.15 -7.34 -9.70
CA GLU A 319 -22.59 -5.97 -9.99
C GLU A 319 -21.55 -4.90 -9.58
N LEU A 320 -20.40 -5.30 -9.06
CA LEU A 320 -19.40 -4.43 -8.50
C LEU A 320 -18.06 -4.56 -9.26
N TRP A 321 -17.34 -3.46 -9.40
CA TRP A 321 -16.01 -3.48 -9.96
C TRP A 321 -14.97 -3.22 -8.87
N MET A 322 -14.14 -4.20 -8.57
CA MET A 322 -13.14 -4.13 -7.49
C MET A 322 -11.74 -3.99 -8.05
N SER A 323 -10.92 -3.17 -7.40
CA SER A 323 -9.51 -3.03 -7.74
C SER A 323 -8.65 -2.83 -6.49
N VAL A 324 -7.36 -3.16 -6.61
CA VAL A 324 -6.35 -2.87 -5.60
C VAL A 324 -5.16 -2.17 -6.23
N GLU A 325 -4.44 -1.44 -5.41
CA GLU A 325 -3.33 -0.56 -5.82
C GLU A 325 -2.21 -1.27 -6.60
N GLN A 326 -2.07 -2.60 -6.43
CA GLN A 326 -1.10 -3.39 -7.17
C GLN A 326 -1.48 -3.64 -8.63
N GLY A 327 -2.68 -3.23 -9.05
CA GLY A 327 -3.15 -3.31 -10.44
C GLY A 327 -4.04 -4.49 -10.75
N THR A 328 -4.50 -5.25 -9.76
CA THR A 328 -5.46 -6.34 -9.99
C THR A 328 -6.91 -5.84 -9.97
N HIS A 329 -7.69 -6.30 -10.93
CA HIS A 329 -9.11 -5.98 -11.08
C HIS A 329 -9.95 -7.24 -10.94
N ASN A 330 -10.98 -7.16 -10.10
CA ASN A 330 -11.90 -8.26 -9.81
C ASN A 330 -11.20 -9.56 -9.37
N GLY A 331 -11.86 -10.68 -9.51
CA GLY A 331 -11.37 -11.95 -9.02
C GLY A 331 -11.52 -12.12 -7.51
N ARG A 332 -10.91 -13.17 -6.99
CA ARG A 332 -10.87 -13.43 -5.56
C ARG A 332 -9.60 -12.89 -4.97
N MET A 333 -9.73 -11.77 -4.26
CA MET A 333 -8.63 -11.16 -3.52
C MET A 333 -7.98 -12.15 -2.56
N LEU A 334 -6.66 -12.13 -2.51
CA LEU A 334 -5.87 -12.81 -1.50
C LEU A 334 -5.62 -11.85 -0.34
N ASP A 335 -5.57 -12.39 0.87
CA ASP A 335 -5.44 -11.61 2.10
C ASP A 335 -4.07 -11.73 2.76
N GLU A 336 -3.88 -11.02 3.86
CA GLU A 336 -2.68 -11.02 4.69
C GLU A 336 -1.37 -10.84 3.88
N ARG A 337 -0.52 -11.87 3.87
CA ARG A 337 0.81 -11.82 3.23
C ARG A 337 0.76 -11.65 1.72
N LEU A 338 -0.36 -12.02 1.10
CA LEU A 338 -0.58 -12.03 -0.34
C LEU A 338 -1.43 -10.86 -0.82
N PHE A 339 -1.72 -9.89 0.06
CA PHE A 339 -2.53 -8.73 -0.26
C PHE A 339 -1.97 -8.00 -1.50
N GLY A 340 -2.86 -7.66 -2.41
CA GLY A 340 -2.53 -7.05 -3.70
C GLY A 340 -2.61 -8.00 -4.89
N ALA A 341 -2.69 -9.32 -4.64
CA ALA A 341 -2.92 -10.33 -5.65
C ALA A 341 -4.33 -10.91 -5.55
N ALA A 342 -4.83 -11.46 -6.64
CA ALA A 342 -6.14 -12.14 -6.67
C ALA A 342 -6.11 -13.34 -7.63
N ARG A 343 -6.94 -14.35 -7.38
CA ARG A 343 -7.19 -15.42 -8.33
C ARG A 343 -8.34 -15.07 -9.27
N ASN A 344 -8.25 -15.52 -10.52
CA ASN A 344 -9.29 -15.31 -11.52
C ASN A 344 -9.60 -13.84 -11.78
N THR A 345 -8.60 -12.99 -11.79
CA THR A 345 -8.71 -11.57 -12.13
C THR A 345 -9.29 -11.37 -13.54
N ASP A 346 -9.99 -10.28 -13.76
CA ASP A 346 -10.45 -9.87 -15.09
C ASP A 346 -9.38 -9.05 -15.81
N ALA A 347 -8.53 -8.32 -15.07
CA ALA A 347 -7.37 -7.63 -15.60
C ALA A 347 -6.25 -7.53 -14.56
N ILE A 348 -5.02 -7.49 -15.05
CA ILE A 348 -3.82 -7.13 -14.33
C ILE A 348 -3.15 -6.01 -15.13
N ILE A 349 -3.00 -4.83 -14.53
CA ILE A 349 -2.34 -3.68 -15.15
C ILE A 349 -1.16 -3.22 -14.29
N PRO A 350 -0.19 -2.49 -14.84
CA PRO A 350 0.85 -1.87 -14.03
C PRO A 350 0.29 -1.02 -12.91
N SER A 351 0.86 -1.10 -11.71
CA SER A 351 0.34 -0.37 -10.55
C SER A 351 0.40 1.15 -10.72
N ILE A 352 1.34 1.65 -11.53
CA ILE A 352 1.42 3.09 -11.85
C ILE A 352 0.18 3.57 -12.61
N GLU A 353 -0.33 2.78 -13.57
CA GLU A 353 -1.56 3.07 -14.31
C GLU A 353 -2.79 2.96 -13.39
N GLN A 354 -2.74 2.03 -12.44
CA GLN A 354 -3.77 1.92 -11.42
C GLN A 354 -3.82 3.16 -10.53
N PHE A 355 -2.67 3.71 -10.13
CA PHE A 355 -2.62 4.96 -9.37
C PHE A 355 -3.02 6.18 -10.19
N ASP A 356 -2.76 6.22 -11.50
CA ASP A 356 -3.28 7.26 -12.38
C ASP A 356 -4.82 7.23 -12.41
N TYR A 357 -5.41 6.03 -12.51
CA TYR A 357 -6.87 5.85 -12.42
C TYR A 357 -7.44 6.32 -11.08
N TYR A 358 -6.77 6.00 -9.97
CA TYR A 358 -7.19 6.42 -8.64
C TYR A 358 -7.07 7.93 -8.46
N SER A 359 -5.94 8.51 -8.81
CA SER A 359 -5.67 9.96 -8.71
C SER A 359 -6.62 10.79 -9.58
N GLY A 360 -7.12 10.23 -10.68
CA GLY A 360 -8.13 10.83 -11.54
C GLY A 360 -9.57 10.73 -11.01
N GLY A 361 -9.81 10.17 -9.81
CA GLY A 361 -11.14 10.03 -9.22
C GLY A 361 -11.92 8.80 -9.68
N GLY A 362 -11.22 7.76 -10.14
CA GLY A 362 -11.85 6.52 -10.65
C GLY A 362 -12.53 5.65 -9.59
N ILE A 363 -12.33 5.90 -8.30
CA ILE A 363 -12.92 5.14 -7.20
C ILE A 363 -14.23 5.80 -6.75
N ASP A 364 -15.35 5.06 -6.81
CA ASP A 364 -16.61 5.54 -6.24
C ASP A 364 -16.61 5.39 -4.71
N ILE A 365 -16.19 4.24 -4.19
CA ILE A 365 -16.16 3.99 -2.75
C ILE A 365 -14.84 3.28 -2.38
N ALA A 366 -14.09 3.88 -1.46
CA ALA A 366 -12.93 3.25 -0.83
C ALA A 366 -13.26 2.81 0.59
N PHE A 367 -12.99 1.53 0.89
CA PHE A 367 -13.07 0.98 2.24
C PHE A 367 -11.67 0.82 2.79
N LEU A 368 -11.31 1.60 3.80
CA LEU A 368 -9.93 1.70 4.29
C LEU A 368 -9.84 1.44 5.80
N GLY A 369 -8.70 0.94 6.25
CA GLY A 369 -8.42 0.79 7.68
C GLY A 369 -8.30 2.14 8.38
N MET A 370 -8.51 2.15 9.72
CA MET A 370 -8.35 3.32 10.56
C MET A 370 -7.52 2.94 11.80
N GLY A 371 -6.38 3.59 11.99
CA GLY A 371 -5.56 3.47 13.19
C GLY A 371 -6.06 4.40 14.29
N GLU A 372 -6.08 5.71 14.02
CA GLU A 372 -6.60 6.76 14.88
C GLU A 372 -7.47 7.72 14.07
N ALA A 373 -8.41 8.38 14.73
CA ALA A 373 -9.18 9.50 14.19
C ALA A 373 -9.28 10.62 15.23
N ASP A 374 -9.22 11.89 14.82
CA ASP A 374 -9.34 13.03 15.72
C ASP A 374 -10.68 13.78 15.59
N ALA A 375 -10.86 14.77 16.43
CA ALA A 375 -12.08 15.59 16.47
C ALA A 375 -12.39 16.29 15.14
N ALA A 376 -11.35 16.67 14.38
CA ALA A 376 -11.49 17.30 13.07
C ALA A 376 -11.89 16.27 11.98
N GLY A 377 -11.72 14.96 12.25
CA GLY A 377 -11.93 13.88 11.32
C GLY A 377 -10.69 13.44 10.56
N ASN A 378 -9.51 13.93 10.91
CA ASN A 378 -8.27 13.40 10.34
C ASN A 378 -8.07 11.95 10.76
N VAL A 379 -7.40 11.16 9.88
CA VAL A 379 -7.07 9.76 10.18
C VAL A 379 -5.57 9.55 10.10
N ASN A 380 -5.06 8.73 11.01
CA ASN A 380 -3.69 8.23 11.02
C ASN A 380 -3.66 6.71 10.85
N VAL A 381 -2.85 6.23 9.90
CA VAL A 381 -2.48 4.83 9.70
C VAL A 381 -0.98 4.67 9.51
N SER A 382 -0.23 5.76 9.39
CA SER A 382 1.16 5.76 8.95
C SER A 382 2.19 5.76 10.07
N HIS A 383 1.81 6.20 11.28
CA HIS A 383 2.69 6.23 12.44
C HIS A 383 1.89 5.92 13.69
N LEU A 384 2.07 4.75 14.27
CA LEU A 384 1.26 4.29 15.40
C LEU A 384 2.15 3.71 16.50
N GLY A 385 2.00 4.23 17.72
CA GLY A 385 2.73 3.74 18.88
C GLY A 385 4.25 3.85 18.71
N GLY A 386 4.74 4.93 18.12
CA GLY A 386 6.16 5.17 17.88
C GLY A 386 6.76 4.36 16.70
N ASN A 387 5.94 3.62 15.96
CA ASN A 387 6.41 2.85 14.81
C ASN A 387 5.98 3.49 13.49
N LEU A 388 6.94 3.72 12.60
CA LEU A 388 6.67 4.12 11.23
C LEU A 388 6.13 2.92 10.45
N ILE A 389 4.85 2.98 10.08
CA ILE A 389 4.15 1.98 9.27
C ILE A 389 4.22 2.38 7.80
N GLY A 390 3.87 3.63 7.52
CA GLY A 390 3.73 4.22 6.19
C GLY A 390 2.35 3.99 5.56
N PRO A 391 1.93 4.88 4.65
CA PRO A 391 0.60 4.87 4.07
C PRO A 391 0.41 3.82 2.95
N GLY A 392 1.50 3.31 2.31
CA GLY A 392 1.33 2.62 1.04
C GLY A 392 0.59 3.51 0.03
N GLY A 393 -0.46 3.01 -0.59
CA GLY A 393 -1.34 3.78 -1.48
C GLY A 393 -2.52 4.48 -0.80
N PHE A 394 -2.58 4.46 0.54
CA PHE A 394 -3.74 4.99 1.28
C PHE A 394 -4.05 6.45 0.98
N ILE A 395 -3.02 7.32 0.84
CA ILE A 395 -3.23 8.76 0.64
C ILE A 395 -3.92 9.01 -0.70
N GLU A 396 -3.41 8.43 -1.79
CA GLU A 396 -4.00 8.59 -3.12
C GLU A 396 -5.42 8.03 -3.17
N ILE A 397 -5.63 6.87 -2.58
CA ILE A 397 -6.94 6.20 -2.56
C ILE A 397 -7.93 7.01 -1.73
N ALA A 398 -7.57 7.37 -0.48
CA ALA A 398 -8.46 8.08 0.43
C ALA A 398 -8.79 9.50 -0.06
N GLN A 399 -7.80 10.21 -0.61
CA GLN A 399 -7.97 11.60 -1.03
C GLN A 399 -8.79 11.74 -2.31
N ASN A 400 -8.78 10.73 -3.19
CA ASN A 400 -9.38 10.82 -4.53
C ASN A 400 -10.64 9.99 -4.71
N ALA A 401 -11.01 9.11 -3.78
CA ALA A 401 -12.29 8.41 -3.83
C ALA A 401 -13.45 9.38 -3.62
N LYS A 402 -14.58 9.19 -4.32
CA LYS A 402 -15.77 10.03 -4.14
C LYS A 402 -16.37 9.85 -2.74
N LYS A 403 -16.28 8.64 -2.20
CA LYS A 403 -16.69 8.30 -0.85
C LYS A 403 -15.62 7.45 -0.17
N VAL A 404 -15.33 7.75 1.10
CA VAL A 404 -14.43 6.95 1.94
C VAL A 404 -15.21 6.39 3.13
N VAL A 405 -15.04 5.11 3.37
CA VAL A 405 -15.58 4.42 4.54
C VAL A 405 -14.39 3.86 5.34
N PHE A 406 -14.02 4.54 6.40
CA PHE A 406 -13.02 4.04 7.33
C PHE A 406 -13.61 2.93 8.19
N CYS A 407 -12.92 1.79 8.24
CA CYS A 407 -13.34 0.58 8.92
C CYS A 407 -12.35 0.25 10.04
N GLY A 408 -12.77 0.33 11.29
CA GLY A 408 -11.92 0.06 12.43
C GLY A 408 -12.71 -0.41 13.63
N THR A 409 -12.06 -1.11 14.58
CA THR A 409 -12.65 -1.29 15.91
C THR A 409 -12.66 0.04 16.65
N PHE A 410 -13.60 0.23 17.56
CA PHE A 410 -13.75 1.47 18.32
C PHE A 410 -12.51 1.78 19.19
N ASP A 411 -11.99 0.75 19.81
CA ASP A 411 -10.73 0.76 20.56
C ASP A 411 -9.86 -0.45 20.19
N ALA A 412 -8.66 -0.59 20.74
CA ALA A 412 -7.76 -1.68 20.44
C ALA A 412 -7.15 -2.31 21.71
N GLN A 413 -6.56 -3.51 21.52
CA GLN A 413 -5.85 -4.27 22.55
C GLN A 413 -6.71 -4.70 23.75
N GLY A 414 -7.34 -5.89 23.60
CA GLY A 414 -8.00 -6.58 24.69
C GLY A 414 -9.48 -6.24 24.88
N ALA A 415 -10.11 -5.56 23.94
CA ALA A 415 -11.56 -5.37 23.93
C ALA A 415 -12.27 -6.74 23.90
N ARG A 416 -13.33 -6.87 24.70
CA ARG A 416 -14.23 -8.03 24.69
C ARG A 416 -15.66 -7.56 24.61
N LEU A 417 -16.35 -8.07 23.60
CA LEU A 417 -17.73 -7.73 23.28
C LEU A 417 -18.59 -9.00 23.29
N GLU A 418 -19.85 -8.84 23.62
CA GLU A 418 -20.84 -9.90 23.53
C GLU A 418 -22.09 -9.38 22.80
N TRP A 419 -22.62 -10.20 21.92
CA TRP A 419 -23.92 -9.99 21.30
C TRP A 419 -24.90 -11.02 21.83
N SER A 420 -25.87 -10.58 22.60
CA SER A 420 -26.89 -11.44 23.16
C SER A 420 -28.24 -10.71 23.31
N ALA A 421 -29.33 -11.43 23.17
CA ALA A 421 -30.71 -10.89 23.30
C ALA A 421 -30.94 -9.60 22.47
N GLY A 422 -30.33 -9.50 21.28
CA GLY A 422 -30.51 -8.33 20.41
C GLY A 422 -29.74 -7.07 20.85
N ARG A 423 -28.76 -7.20 21.75
CA ARG A 423 -27.98 -6.10 22.31
C ARG A 423 -26.48 -6.41 22.27
N LEU A 424 -25.70 -5.41 21.93
CA LEU A 424 -24.24 -5.44 22.08
C LEU A 424 -23.84 -4.95 23.48
N ALA A 425 -23.01 -5.71 24.15
CA ALA A 425 -22.45 -5.35 25.44
C ALA A 425 -20.92 -5.24 25.36
N VAL A 426 -20.35 -4.20 25.96
CA VAL A 426 -18.92 -4.04 26.14
C VAL A 426 -18.55 -4.69 27.48
N LEU A 427 -18.07 -5.93 27.43
CA LEU A 427 -17.63 -6.65 28.64
C LEU A 427 -16.31 -6.11 29.18
N GLN A 428 -15.44 -5.69 28.27
CA GLN A 428 -14.14 -5.07 28.58
C GLN A 428 -13.77 -4.12 27.44
N PRO A 429 -13.48 -2.84 27.74
CA PRO A 429 -12.93 -1.92 26.74
C PRO A 429 -11.49 -2.27 26.37
N GLY A 430 -11.05 -1.85 25.19
CA GLY A 430 -9.66 -1.93 24.76
C GLY A 430 -8.76 -0.96 25.54
N LYS A 431 -7.49 -1.29 25.62
CA LYS A 431 -6.48 -0.48 26.33
C LYS A 431 -6.03 0.74 25.53
N VAL A 432 -6.18 0.74 24.21
CA VAL A 432 -5.72 1.79 23.31
C VAL A 432 -6.93 2.51 22.70
N ARG A 433 -7.01 3.80 22.97
CA ARG A 433 -8.00 4.68 22.35
C ARG A 433 -7.63 4.95 20.90
N LYS A 434 -8.62 5.01 20.04
CA LYS A 434 -8.46 5.33 18.62
C LYS A 434 -9.09 6.67 18.22
N PHE A 435 -10.04 7.15 19.02
CA PHE A 435 -10.61 8.49 18.88
C PHE A 435 -9.87 9.44 19.83
N VAL A 436 -8.86 10.13 19.28
CA VAL A 436 -7.89 10.93 20.02
C VAL A 436 -8.13 12.41 19.82
N SER A 437 -7.63 13.28 20.70
CA SER A 437 -7.78 14.73 20.58
C SER A 437 -7.14 15.26 19.29
N ARG A 438 -5.98 14.71 18.91
CA ARG A 438 -5.25 14.97 17.68
C ARG A 438 -4.50 13.70 17.27
N VAL A 439 -4.59 13.31 16.01
CA VAL A 439 -3.82 12.18 15.48
C VAL A 439 -2.32 12.47 15.53
N GLU A 440 -1.53 11.44 15.77
CA GLU A 440 -0.07 11.55 15.81
C GLU A 440 0.49 12.06 14.47
N ARG A 441 -0.11 11.61 13.36
CA ARG A 441 0.29 12.00 12.01
C ARG A 441 -0.91 12.01 11.06
N ILE A 442 -1.11 13.09 10.33
CA ILE A 442 -2.25 13.20 9.40
C ILE A 442 -1.95 12.39 8.14
N THR A 443 -2.59 11.22 8.00
CA THR A 443 -2.53 10.40 6.78
C THR A 443 -3.72 10.70 5.85
N PHE A 444 -4.88 11.02 6.42
CA PHE A 444 -6.05 11.57 5.72
C PHE A 444 -6.39 12.93 6.29
N ALA A 445 -6.44 13.94 5.42
CA ALA A 445 -6.73 15.34 5.80
C ALA A 445 -8.23 15.63 5.66
N ALA A 446 -8.92 15.72 6.78
CA ALA A 446 -10.36 16.00 6.82
C ALA A 446 -10.74 17.37 6.23
N GLU A 447 -9.89 18.37 6.38
CA GLU A 447 -10.11 19.70 5.81
C GLU A 447 -10.12 19.67 4.28
N TYR A 448 -9.17 18.92 3.69
CA TYR A 448 -9.15 18.69 2.24
C TYR A 448 -10.41 17.96 1.76
N ALA A 449 -10.83 16.93 2.47
CA ALA A 449 -12.06 16.18 2.16
C ALA A 449 -13.31 17.07 2.22
N ARG A 450 -13.42 17.93 3.24
CA ARG A 450 -14.53 18.91 3.32
C ARG A 450 -14.51 19.91 2.17
N SER A 451 -13.35 20.46 1.84
CA SER A 451 -13.22 21.43 0.76
C SER A 451 -13.55 20.85 -0.63
N SER A 452 -13.30 19.55 -0.82
CA SER A 452 -13.65 18.84 -2.05
C SER A 452 -15.06 18.25 -2.06
N GLY A 453 -15.82 18.39 -0.96
CA GLY A 453 -17.18 17.83 -0.84
C GLY A 453 -17.22 16.31 -0.76
N GLN A 454 -16.14 15.66 -0.34
CA GLN A 454 -16.03 14.21 -0.23
C GLN A 454 -16.90 13.66 0.90
N GLU A 455 -17.65 12.58 0.63
CA GLU A 455 -18.43 11.87 1.65
C GLU A 455 -17.52 10.94 2.45
N VAL A 456 -17.50 11.08 3.79
CA VAL A 456 -16.63 10.27 4.66
C VAL A 456 -17.41 9.69 5.84
N LEU A 457 -17.30 8.38 6.03
CA LEU A 457 -17.85 7.65 7.17
C LEU A 457 -16.74 6.97 7.97
N TYR A 458 -16.95 6.85 9.28
CA TYR A 458 -16.08 6.13 10.21
C TYR A 458 -16.93 5.06 10.88
N VAL A 459 -16.72 3.81 10.49
CA VAL A 459 -17.54 2.65 10.91
C VAL A 459 -16.79 1.83 11.93
N THR A 460 -17.39 1.71 13.12
CA THR A 460 -16.90 0.82 14.17
C THR A 460 -18.01 -0.15 14.59
N GLU A 461 -17.68 -1.10 15.43
CA GLU A 461 -18.67 -2.05 15.95
C GLU A 461 -19.65 -1.43 16.96
N ARG A 462 -19.29 -0.26 17.57
CA ARG A 462 -20.15 0.42 18.58
C ARG A 462 -20.89 1.60 17.99
N ALA A 463 -20.28 2.31 17.06
CA ALA A 463 -20.76 3.60 16.57
C ALA A 463 -20.35 3.83 15.12
N VAL A 464 -21.13 4.64 14.42
CA VAL A 464 -20.79 5.20 13.10
C VAL A 464 -20.76 6.72 13.22
N PHE A 465 -19.69 7.30 12.67
CA PHE A 465 -19.55 8.75 12.57
C PHE A 465 -19.49 9.15 11.10
N ARG A 466 -19.84 10.40 10.81
CA ARG A 466 -19.61 11.04 9.52
C ARG A 466 -18.73 12.28 9.68
N LEU A 467 -18.04 12.66 8.61
CA LEU A 467 -17.37 13.94 8.54
C LEU A 467 -18.41 15.04 8.27
N ALA A 468 -18.53 15.96 9.19
CA ALA A 468 -19.41 17.13 9.09
C ALA A 468 -18.57 18.42 9.01
N PRO A 469 -19.16 19.59 8.69
CA PRO A 469 -18.43 20.86 8.64
C PRO A 469 -17.67 21.17 9.93
N GLU A 470 -18.25 20.85 11.09
CA GLU A 470 -17.68 21.13 12.41
C GLU A 470 -16.73 20.03 12.93
N GLY A 471 -16.58 18.90 12.24
CA GLY A 471 -15.77 17.76 12.65
C GLY A 471 -16.51 16.45 12.61
N LEU A 472 -16.18 15.52 13.52
CA LEU A 472 -16.86 14.21 13.60
C LEU A 472 -18.26 14.35 14.23
N GLU A 473 -19.25 13.85 13.51
CA GLU A 473 -20.63 13.73 13.99
C GLU A 473 -20.99 12.27 14.22
N LEU A 474 -21.47 11.94 15.43
CA LEU A 474 -21.99 10.62 15.77
C LEU A 474 -23.41 10.47 15.20
N ILE A 475 -23.60 9.51 14.30
CA ILE A 475 -24.88 9.32 13.57
C ILE A 475 -25.58 7.99 13.89
N GLU A 476 -24.82 6.96 14.30
CA GLU A 476 -25.41 5.67 14.69
C GLU A 476 -24.72 5.07 15.91
N VAL A 477 -25.48 4.32 16.70
CA VAL A 477 -24.97 3.46 17.78
C VAL A 477 -25.52 2.04 17.66
N ALA A 478 -24.73 1.06 18.07
CA ALA A 478 -25.18 -0.33 18.10
C ALA A 478 -26.28 -0.52 19.18
N PRO A 479 -27.28 -1.38 18.94
CA PRO A 479 -28.28 -1.69 19.94
C PRO A 479 -27.66 -2.19 21.25
N GLY A 480 -27.98 -1.56 22.37
CA GLY A 480 -27.42 -1.86 23.70
C GLY A 480 -26.27 -0.96 24.12
N ILE A 481 -25.67 -0.21 23.22
CA ILE A 481 -24.62 0.78 23.49
C ILE A 481 -25.29 2.10 23.94
N GLU A 482 -24.78 2.64 25.04
CA GLU A 482 -25.17 3.95 25.61
C GLU A 482 -24.03 4.95 25.42
N VAL A 483 -24.33 6.12 24.82
CA VAL A 483 -23.33 7.12 24.44
C VAL A 483 -22.49 7.56 25.63
N GLU A 484 -23.13 7.90 26.75
CA GLU A 484 -22.44 8.41 27.95
C GLU A 484 -21.62 7.34 28.69
N ARG A 485 -21.95 6.06 28.53
CA ARG A 485 -21.25 4.96 29.21
C ARG A 485 -20.21 4.27 28.33
N ASP A 486 -20.55 4.01 27.06
CA ASP A 486 -19.80 3.08 26.21
C ASP A 486 -19.02 3.77 25.08
N ILE A 487 -19.26 5.07 24.85
CA ILE A 487 -18.62 5.87 23.79
C ILE A 487 -17.77 6.98 24.38
N LEU A 488 -18.36 7.97 25.04
CA LEU A 488 -17.64 9.19 25.47
C LEU A 488 -16.47 8.96 26.41
N PRO A 489 -16.51 8.03 27.39
CA PRO A 489 -15.36 7.80 28.26
C PRO A 489 -14.13 7.24 27.54
N TYR A 490 -14.29 6.72 26.33
CA TYR A 490 -13.24 6.08 25.52
C TYR A 490 -12.83 6.91 24.30
N MET A 491 -13.31 8.18 24.22
CA MET A 491 -12.87 9.19 23.26
C MET A 491 -12.18 10.33 24.01
N ASP A 492 -11.21 10.99 23.38
CA ASP A 492 -10.52 12.16 23.94
C ASP A 492 -11.24 13.47 23.60
N PHE A 493 -12.37 13.40 22.89
CA PHE A 493 -13.21 14.54 22.54
C PHE A 493 -14.68 14.13 22.50
N ARG A 494 -15.58 15.13 22.55
CA ARG A 494 -17.02 14.91 22.40
C ARG A 494 -17.41 15.15 20.92
N PRO A 495 -17.94 14.15 20.22
CA PRO A 495 -18.42 14.33 18.84
C PRO A 495 -19.70 15.16 18.81
N HIS A 496 -19.97 15.77 17.67
CA HIS A 496 -21.28 16.39 17.43
C HIS A 496 -22.36 15.32 17.35
N VAL A 497 -23.57 15.64 17.85
CA VAL A 497 -24.73 14.74 17.79
C VAL A 497 -25.93 15.56 17.37
N VAL A 498 -26.34 15.45 16.12
CA VAL A 498 -27.51 16.16 15.58
C VAL A 498 -28.72 15.23 15.51
N SER A 499 -28.55 14.05 14.96
CA SER A 499 -29.60 13.03 14.81
C SER A 499 -29.01 11.65 14.97
N LEU A 500 -29.27 11.04 16.11
CA LEU A 500 -28.74 9.72 16.46
C LEU A 500 -29.79 8.64 16.19
N ARG A 501 -29.37 7.57 15.50
CA ARG A 501 -30.21 6.40 15.22
C ARG A 501 -29.51 5.10 15.62
N PRO A 502 -30.25 4.01 15.87
CA PRO A 502 -29.64 2.71 16.05
C PRO A 502 -29.08 2.18 14.71
N MET A 503 -27.98 1.45 14.77
CA MET A 503 -27.50 0.68 13.61
C MET A 503 -28.57 -0.32 13.17
N PRO A 504 -28.70 -0.58 11.87
CA PRO A 504 -29.69 -1.55 11.35
C PRO A 504 -29.50 -2.94 11.98
N ALA A 505 -30.59 -3.56 12.39
CA ALA A 505 -30.60 -4.88 13.04
C ALA A 505 -29.98 -5.99 12.17
N SER A 506 -30.03 -5.82 10.82
CA SER A 506 -29.41 -6.74 9.86
C SER A 506 -27.90 -6.90 10.03
N VAL A 507 -27.22 -5.88 10.55
CA VAL A 507 -25.77 -5.89 10.81
C VAL A 507 -25.36 -6.96 11.83
N PHE A 508 -26.25 -7.28 12.77
CA PHE A 508 -25.99 -8.14 13.93
C PHE A 508 -26.50 -9.58 13.77
N LYS A 509 -27.20 -9.90 12.70
CA LYS A 509 -27.75 -11.25 12.49
C LYS A 509 -26.63 -12.26 12.22
N ASP A 510 -26.76 -13.50 12.71
CA ASP A 510 -25.80 -14.59 12.48
C ASP A 510 -25.93 -15.25 11.09
N SER A 511 -27.06 -15.04 10.41
CA SER A 511 -27.27 -15.52 9.02
C SER A 511 -26.71 -14.53 8.00
N PRO A 512 -26.22 -15.05 6.83
CA PRO A 512 -25.70 -14.23 5.75
C PRO A 512 -26.69 -13.22 5.21
#